data_8ab7154b158070b03d166ef7760752ae
#
_entry.id   8ab7154b158070b03d166ef7760752ae
#
_cell.length_a   1.000
_cell.length_b   1.000
_cell.length_c   1.000
_cell.angle_alpha   90.00
_cell.angle_beta   90.00
_cell.angle_gamma   90.00
#
_symmetry.space_group_name_H-M   'P 1'
#
loop_
_entity.id
_entity.type
_entity.pdbx_description
1 polymer ?
#
loop_
_entity_poly.entity_id
_entity_poly.type
_entity_poly.pdbx_seq_one_letter_code
_entity_poly.pdbx_strand_id
1 'polypeptide(L)'
;MGNENFGAPYASIVKPFMSRLGLPCQQPPWGYIAGVDLTNGKTVYRRVNGTVRDMAPLPLPFKTGVPGIGGPIVTAGGLAFLSGTVDYYVRGYDLADGQEVWRARLPAGGQSTPATYLGRDGRQYLVVVAGGHRYTGTKTGDSVIAYALPAAKEGGR
;
A
#
# COMPACT_ATOMS: atom_id res chain seq x y z
N MET A 1 5.42 -8.11 21.22
CA MET A 1 4.80 -9.44 21.17
C MET A 1 5.92 -10.45 21.27
N GLY A 2 5.84 -11.39 22.22
CA GLY A 2 6.72 -12.54 22.26
C GLY A 2 6.03 -13.71 21.55
N ASN A 3 6.76 -14.40 20.72
CA ASN A 3 6.32 -15.64 20.10
C ASN A 3 7.05 -16.78 20.79
N GLU A 4 6.31 -17.70 21.42
CA GLU A 4 6.87 -18.93 21.92
C GLU A 4 7.29 -19.83 20.75
N ASN A 5 8.50 -20.38 20.83
CA ASN A 5 8.94 -21.43 19.92
C ASN A 5 8.68 -22.78 20.61
N PHE A 6 7.60 -23.43 20.26
CA PHE A 6 7.23 -24.73 20.83
C PHE A 6 8.38 -25.73 20.66
N GLY A 7 8.80 -26.36 21.77
CA GLY A 7 9.90 -27.33 21.79
C GLY A 7 11.32 -26.74 21.83
N ALA A 8 11.47 -25.42 21.89
CA ALA A 8 12.76 -24.76 22.08
C ALA A 8 12.81 -23.97 23.39
N PRO A 9 13.98 -23.89 24.05
CA PRO A 9 14.15 -23.14 25.31
C PRO A 9 14.21 -21.61 25.12
N TYR A 10 13.86 -21.11 23.96
CA TYR A 10 13.96 -19.69 23.58
C TYR A 10 12.63 -19.16 23.11
N ALA A 11 12.34 -17.88 23.43
CA ALA A 11 11.26 -17.10 22.86
C ALA A 11 11.81 -15.96 22.00
N SER A 12 11.14 -15.68 20.87
CA SER A 12 11.48 -14.55 20.00
C SER A 12 10.66 -13.33 20.37
N ILE A 13 11.31 -12.19 20.59
CA ILE A 13 10.65 -10.90 20.82
C ILE A 13 11.00 -9.97 19.65
N VAL A 14 9.99 -9.64 18.85
CA VAL A 14 10.16 -8.67 17.76
C VAL A 14 9.68 -7.28 18.22
N LYS A 15 10.56 -6.31 18.14
CA LYS A 15 10.24 -4.90 18.42
C LYS A 15 10.66 -4.03 17.25
N PRO A 16 9.83 -3.05 16.81
CA PRO A 16 10.25 -2.05 15.83
C PRO A 16 11.42 -1.22 16.38
N PHE A 17 12.45 -1.03 15.56
CA PHE A 17 13.57 -0.13 15.89
C PHE A 17 13.24 1.28 15.40
N MET A 18 12.60 2.06 16.27
CA MET A 18 12.02 3.36 15.95
C MET A 18 12.67 4.47 16.79
N SER A 19 12.82 5.64 16.20
CA SER A 19 13.22 6.86 16.88
C SER A 19 12.11 7.39 17.80
N ARG A 20 12.43 8.38 18.64
CA ARG A 20 11.43 9.11 19.45
C ARG A 20 10.39 9.85 18.60
N LEU A 21 10.69 10.10 17.34
CA LEU A 21 9.77 10.75 16.38
C LEU A 21 8.85 9.75 15.67
N GLY A 22 8.89 8.46 16.02
CA GLY A 22 8.08 7.42 15.36
C GLY A 22 8.58 7.03 13.97
N LEU A 23 9.79 7.42 13.59
CA LEU A 23 10.42 7.06 12.32
C LEU A 23 11.41 5.93 12.51
N PRO A 24 11.58 5.02 11.52
CA PRO A 24 12.61 3.99 11.56
C PRO A 24 14.01 4.58 11.76
N CYS A 25 14.84 3.96 12.61
CA CYS A 25 16.21 4.40 12.86
C CYS A 25 17.21 3.98 11.77
N GLN A 26 16.75 3.40 10.68
CA GLN A 26 17.56 3.04 9.52
C GLN A 26 17.42 4.09 8.40
N GLN A 27 18.39 4.11 7.49
CA GLN A 27 18.37 5.02 6.34
C GLN A 27 17.18 4.71 5.41
N PRO A 28 16.42 5.73 4.93
CA PRO A 28 15.40 5.55 3.91
C PRO A 28 16.04 5.15 2.55
N PRO A 29 15.26 4.58 1.61
CA PRO A 29 13.81 4.44 1.65
C PRO A 29 13.33 3.26 2.51
N TRP A 30 12.25 3.49 3.29
CA TRP A 30 11.65 2.47 4.15
C TRP A 30 10.58 1.63 3.45
N GLY A 31 10.21 2.00 2.25
CA GLY A 31 9.32 1.24 1.38
C GLY A 31 9.50 1.60 -0.08
N TYR A 32 9.35 0.63 -0.95
CA TYR A 32 9.41 0.82 -2.39
C TYR A 32 8.52 -0.21 -3.11
N ILE A 33 8.17 0.09 -4.36
CA ILE A 33 7.67 -0.89 -5.31
C ILE A 33 8.74 -1.16 -6.37
N ALA A 34 8.76 -2.37 -6.90
CA ALA A 34 9.67 -2.75 -7.97
C ALA A 34 8.95 -3.63 -8.99
N GLY A 35 9.25 -3.44 -10.25
CA GLY A 35 8.91 -4.35 -11.33
C GLY A 35 10.10 -5.26 -11.60
N VAL A 36 9.83 -6.55 -11.71
CA VAL A 36 10.84 -7.56 -12.04
C VAL A 36 10.39 -8.30 -13.29
N ASP A 37 11.26 -8.36 -14.28
CA ASP A 37 11.04 -9.20 -15.45
C ASP A 37 11.30 -10.66 -15.07
N LEU A 38 10.23 -11.46 -15.07
CA LEU A 38 10.29 -12.86 -14.66
C LEU A 38 10.99 -13.77 -15.66
N THR A 39 11.25 -13.29 -16.89
CA THR A 39 11.96 -14.08 -17.90
C THR A 39 13.47 -14.14 -17.63
N ASN A 40 14.02 -13.11 -16.98
CA ASN A 40 15.45 -12.98 -16.75
C ASN A 40 15.82 -12.58 -15.30
N GLY A 41 14.83 -12.34 -14.43
CA GLY A 41 15.00 -11.96 -13.03
C GLY A 41 15.53 -10.54 -12.81
N LYS A 42 15.58 -9.70 -13.85
CA LYS A 42 16.10 -8.33 -13.72
C LYS A 42 15.04 -7.37 -13.20
N THR A 43 15.45 -6.47 -12.32
CA THR A 43 14.62 -5.33 -11.89
C THR A 43 14.52 -4.31 -13.02
N VAL A 44 13.29 -4.08 -13.51
CA VAL A 44 12.99 -3.10 -14.55
C VAL A 44 12.92 -1.69 -13.97
N TYR A 45 12.28 -1.55 -12.81
CA TYR A 45 12.22 -0.29 -12.08
C TYR A 45 12.16 -0.51 -10.58
N ARG A 46 12.52 0.54 -9.82
CA ARG A 46 12.36 0.64 -8.38
C ARG A 46 11.94 2.05 -8.01
N ARG A 47 10.79 2.22 -7.33
CA ARG A 47 10.22 3.52 -6.95
C ARG A 47 9.92 3.56 -5.46
N VAL A 48 10.27 4.66 -4.83
CA VAL A 48 9.95 4.92 -3.41
C VAL A 48 8.43 4.97 -3.23
N ASN A 49 7.91 4.22 -2.25
CA ASN A 49 6.48 4.07 -2.01
C ASN A 49 6.07 4.56 -0.63
N GLY A 50 5.19 5.55 -0.62
CA GLY A 50 4.63 6.13 0.60
C GLY A 50 5.38 7.32 1.15
N THR A 51 4.72 8.00 2.10
CA THR A 51 5.19 9.22 2.76
C THR A 51 5.12 9.08 4.27
N VAL A 52 5.92 9.84 4.99
CA VAL A 52 5.93 9.84 6.48
C VAL A 52 4.80 10.66 7.10
N ARG A 53 3.86 11.15 6.30
CA ARG A 53 2.78 12.04 6.75
C ARG A 53 2.05 11.56 8.01
N ASP A 54 1.81 10.26 8.13
CA ASP A 54 1.04 9.69 9.23
C ASP A 54 1.91 8.96 10.26
N MET A 55 3.22 8.97 10.08
CA MET A 55 4.19 8.40 11.02
C MET A 55 4.90 9.49 11.83
N ALA A 56 5.26 10.61 11.19
CA ALA A 56 5.97 11.71 11.82
C ALA A 56 5.02 12.58 12.66
N PRO A 57 5.52 13.25 13.72
CA PRO A 57 4.72 14.17 14.52
C PRO A 57 4.15 15.35 13.71
N LEU A 58 4.86 15.77 12.67
CA LEU A 58 4.39 16.78 11.72
C LEU A 58 3.87 16.07 10.46
N PRO A 59 2.66 16.42 9.98
CA PRO A 59 2.03 15.74 8.84
C PRO A 59 2.62 16.17 7.49
N LEU A 60 3.93 16.20 7.39
CA LEU A 60 4.64 16.58 6.17
C LEU A 60 4.79 15.35 5.26
N PRO A 61 4.39 15.44 3.99
CA PRO A 61 4.35 14.30 3.07
C PRO A 61 5.72 14.03 2.41
N PHE A 62 6.80 13.97 3.20
CA PHE A 62 8.10 13.61 2.64
C PHE A 62 8.08 12.20 2.07
N LYS A 63 8.45 12.07 0.81
CA LYS A 63 8.47 10.80 0.06
C LYS A 63 9.73 10.00 0.38
N THR A 64 9.75 9.43 1.59
CA THR A 64 10.86 8.60 2.09
C THR A 64 10.57 7.10 1.97
N GLY A 65 9.39 6.75 1.45
CA GLY A 65 8.85 5.41 1.57
C GLY A 65 8.39 5.12 2.99
N VAL A 66 7.45 4.21 3.14
CA VAL A 66 6.97 3.75 4.44
C VAL A 66 6.70 2.25 4.41
N PRO A 67 6.79 1.58 5.56
CA PRO A 67 6.42 0.18 5.67
C PRO A 67 4.98 -0.05 5.21
N GLY A 68 4.71 -1.25 4.73
CA GLY A 68 3.36 -1.67 4.33
C GLY A 68 3.17 -3.15 4.54
N ILE A 69 1.92 -3.56 4.66
CA ILE A 69 1.48 -4.95 4.68
C ILE A 69 0.37 -5.09 3.64
N GLY A 70 0.33 -6.21 2.97
CA GLY A 70 -0.58 -6.45 1.85
C GLY A 70 0.13 -6.40 0.51
N GLY A 71 -0.39 -7.12 -0.45
CA GLY A 71 0.14 -7.21 -1.80
C GLY A 71 -0.54 -6.24 -2.76
N PRO A 72 0.06 -5.97 -3.92
CA PRO A 72 -0.62 -5.31 -5.02
C PRO A 72 -1.52 -6.29 -5.76
N ILE A 73 -2.52 -5.75 -6.47
CA ILE A 73 -3.18 -6.43 -7.58
C ILE A 73 -2.74 -5.80 -8.90
N VAL A 74 -2.70 -6.61 -9.93
CA VAL A 74 -2.34 -6.19 -11.28
C VAL A 74 -3.54 -6.39 -12.20
N THR A 75 -3.78 -5.43 -13.07
CA THR A 75 -4.88 -5.45 -14.03
C THR A 75 -4.37 -5.64 -15.45
N ALA A 76 -5.19 -6.22 -16.33
CA ALA A 76 -4.87 -6.38 -17.75
C ALA A 76 -4.64 -5.04 -18.47
N GLY A 77 -5.16 -3.94 -17.92
CA GLY A 77 -4.94 -2.58 -18.43
C GLY A 77 -3.57 -1.97 -18.08
N GLY A 78 -2.63 -2.75 -17.54
CA GLY A 78 -1.27 -2.28 -17.25
C GLY A 78 -1.13 -1.48 -15.96
N LEU A 79 -2.06 -1.61 -15.02
CA LEU A 79 -2.01 -0.92 -13.72
C LEU A 79 -1.82 -1.92 -12.58
N ALA A 80 -1.05 -1.50 -11.58
CA ALA A 80 -0.98 -2.15 -10.27
C ALA A 80 -1.63 -1.26 -9.21
N PHE A 81 -2.43 -1.84 -8.30
CA PHE A 81 -3.02 -1.12 -7.17
C PHE A 81 -2.52 -1.68 -5.85
N LEU A 82 -2.15 -0.80 -4.94
CA LEU A 82 -1.65 -1.12 -3.61
C LEU A 82 -2.25 -0.20 -2.56
N SER A 83 -2.76 -0.74 -1.45
CA SER A 83 -3.33 0.03 -0.35
C SER A 83 -2.61 -0.17 1.00
N GLY A 84 -1.64 -1.07 1.05
CA GLY A 84 -1.04 -1.58 2.30
C GLY A 84 -0.07 -0.66 3.02
N THR A 85 0.16 0.58 2.57
CA THR A 85 1.09 1.50 3.21
C THR A 85 0.51 2.17 4.46
N VAL A 86 1.37 2.43 5.46
CA VAL A 86 0.96 3.04 6.74
C VAL A 86 0.56 4.51 6.64
N ASP A 87 0.67 5.13 5.48
CA ASP A 87 0.27 6.51 5.22
C ASP A 87 -1.16 6.67 4.67
N TYR A 88 -2.00 5.66 4.85
CA TYR A 88 -3.44 5.66 4.53
C TYR A 88 -3.80 6.03 3.09
N TYR A 89 -2.99 5.63 2.11
CA TYR A 89 -3.32 5.80 0.70
C TYR A 89 -3.51 4.47 -0.01
N VAL A 90 -4.53 4.42 -0.87
CA VAL A 90 -4.52 3.48 -2.00
C VAL A 90 -3.90 4.20 -3.20
N ARG A 91 -3.04 3.49 -3.94
CA ARG A 91 -2.31 4.04 -5.09
C ARG A 91 -2.44 3.12 -6.29
N GLY A 92 -2.49 3.75 -7.47
CA GLY A 92 -2.37 3.08 -8.76
C GLY A 92 -1.05 3.44 -9.42
N TYR A 93 -0.38 2.45 -9.97
CA TYR A 93 0.93 2.56 -10.61
C TYR A 93 0.87 2.02 -12.03
N ASP A 94 1.58 2.68 -12.93
CA ASP A 94 1.85 2.13 -14.25
C ASP A 94 2.82 0.94 -14.13
N LEU A 95 2.49 -0.18 -14.74
CA LEU A 95 3.33 -1.39 -14.69
C LEU A 95 4.60 -1.28 -15.51
N ALA A 96 4.64 -0.41 -16.52
CA ALA A 96 5.79 -0.29 -17.40
C ALA A 96 6.99 0.37 -16.69
N ASP A 97 6.74 1.35 -15.84
CA ASP A 97 7.80 2.17 -15.23
C ASP A 97 7.63 2.41 -13.72
N GLY A 98 6.54 1.96 -13.13
CA GLY A 98 6.24 2.10 -11.71
C GLY A 98 5.85 3.53 -11.29
N GLN A 99 5.48 4.41 -12.23
CA GLN A 99 5.00 5.73 -11.88
C GLN A 99 3.65 5.67 -11.16
N GLU A 100 3.49 6.47 -10.10
CA GLU A 100 2.21 6.66 -9.44
C GLU A 100 1.32 7.54 -10.33
N VAL A 101 0.28 6.94 -10.90
CA VAL A 101 -0.65 7.61 -11.81
C VAL A 101 -1.94 8.04 -11.14
N TRP A 102 -2.25 7.46 -9.98
CA TRP A 102 -3.44 7.77 -9.21
C TRP A 102 -3.26 7.44 -7.73
N ARG A 103 -3.93 8.18 -6.87
CA ARG A 103 -4.06 7.87 -5.44
C ARG A 103 -5.33 8.42 -4.84
N ALA A 104 -5.81 7.78 -3.77
CA ALA A 104 -6.88 8.27 -2.92
C ALA A 104 -6.57 8.05 -1.46
N ARG A 105 -7.04 8.96 -0.61
CA ARG A 105 -6.88 8.87 0.84
C ARG A 105 -7.94 7.94 1.42
N LEU A 106 -7.52 7.09 2.36
CA LEU A 106 -8.39 6.19 3.10
C LEU A 106 -8.68 6.74 4.50
N PRO A 107 -9.86 6.46 5.08
CA PRO A 107 -10.24 6.92 6.43
C PRO A 107 -9.52 6.16 7.55
N ALA A 108 -8.96 5.00 7.24
CA ALA A 108 -8.20 4.13 8.13
C ALA A 108 -7.12 3.39 7.33
N GLY A 109 -6.30 2.57 7.98
CA GLY A 109 -5.27 1.79 7.30
C GLY A 109 -5.84 0.79 6.30
N GLY A 110 -5.33 0.74 5.08
CA GLY A 110 -5.75 -0.18 4.02
C GLY A 110 -4.83 -1.39 3.87
N GLN A 111 -4.48 -2.07 4.96
CA GLN A 111 -3.46 -3.13 4.98
C GLN A 111 -3.90 -4.47 4.36
N SER A 112 -5.04 -4.51 3.68
CA SER A 112 -5.45 -5.64 2.86
C SER A 112 -4.98 -5.47 1.41
N THR A 113 -4.88 -6.57 0.69
CA THR A 113 -4.72 -6.53 -0.77
C THR A 113 -6.03 -6.02 -1.39
N PRO A 114 -5.99 -5.04 -2.29
CA PRO A 114 -7.17 -4.62 -3.04
C PRO A 114 -7.76 -5.76 -3.88
N ALA A 115 -9.01 -5.61 -4.29
CA ALA A 115 -9.65 -6.53 -5.24
C ALA A 115 -10.31 -5.74 -6.37
N THR A 116 -10.49 -6.38 -7.54
CA THR A 116 -11.28 -5.79 -8.62
C THR A 116 -12.43 -6.70 -9.00
N TYR A 117 -13.55 -6.11 -9.43
CA TYR A 117 -14.67 -6.83 -10.00
C TYR A 117 -15.35 -6.04 -11.10
N LEU A 118 -16.08 -6.74 -11.97
CA LEU A 118 -16.92 -6.11 -12.97
C LEU A 118 -18.33 -5.94 -12.40
N GLY A 119 -18.82 -4.71 -12.35
CA GLY A 119 -20.16 -4.38 -11.91
C GLY A 119 -21.23 -4.80 -12.95
N ARG A 120 -22.50 -4.84 -12.51
CA ARG A 120 -23.63 -5.12 -13.42
C ARG A 120 -23.83 -4.03 -14.49
N ASP A 121 -23.30 -2.87 -14.23
CA ASP A 121 -23.28 -1.70 -15.14
C ASP A 121 -22.12 -1.78 -16.18
N GLY A 122 -21.39 -2.89 -16.22
CA GLY A 122 -20.27 -3.09 -17.13
C GLY A 122 -18.98 -2.33 -16.73
N ARG A 123 -18.96 -1.65 -15.57
CA ARG A 123 -17.78 -0.90 -15.10
C ARG A 123 -16.89 -1.78 -14.23
N GLN A 124 -15.58 -1.62 -14.36
CA GLN A 124 -14.63 -2.21 -13.45
C GLN A 124 -14.52 -1.37 -12.18
N TYR A 125 -14.60 -2.03 -11.04
CA TYR A 125 -14.45 -1.44 -9.71
C TYR A 125 -13.18 -1.94 -9.04
N LEU A 126 -12.49 -1.03 -8.37
CA LEU A 126 -11.41 -1.33 -7.43
C LEU A 126 -11.98 -1.26 -6.01
N VAL A 127 -11.88 -2.33 -5.25
CA VAL A 127 -12.36 -2.40 -3.86
C VAL A 127 -11.19 -2.41 -2.92
N VAL A 128 -11.29 -1.60 -1.87
CA VAL A 128 -10.29 -1.47 -0.81
C VAL A 128 -10.99 -1.54 0.55
N VAL A 129 -10.45 -2.35 1.45
CA VAL A 129 -10.89 -2.40 2.84
C VAL A 129 -9.98 -1.49 3.68
N ALA A 130 -10.56 -0.49 4.31
CA ALA A 130 -9.88 0.40 5.23
C ALA A 130 -10.22 0.02 6.68
N GLY A 131 -9.70 -1.13 7.11
CA GLY A 131 -9.93 -1.73 8.44
C GLY A 131 -8.88 -1.38 9.48
N GLY A 132 -7.74 -0.89 9.05
CA GLY A 132 -6.56 -0.71 9.89
C GLY A 132 -5.87 -2.03 10.24
N HIS A 133 -4.75 -1.94 10.93
CA HIS A 133 -4.02 -3.12 11.37
C HIS A 133 -3.25 -2.85 12.66
N ARG A 134 -3.54 -3.63 13.71
CA ARG A 134 -2.97 -3.43 15.04
C ARG A 134 -1.44 -3.50 15.06
N TYR A 135 -0.85 -4.42 14.32
CA TYR A 135 0.61 -4.62 14.29
C TYR A 135 1.36 -3.43 13.66
N THR A 136 0.76 -2.77 12.67
CA THR A 136 1.34 -1.58 12.03
C THR A 136 0.98 -0.28 12.77
N GLY A 137 0.15 -0.35 13.80
CA GLY A 137 -0.29 0.83 14.56
C GLY A 137 -1.19 1.79 13.77
N THR A 138 -1.74 1.34 12.62
CA THR A 138 -2.62 2.19 11.84
C THR A 138 -4.01 2.27 12.47
N LYS A 139 -4.68 3.41 12.28
CA LYS A 139 -6.04 3.64 12.76
C LYS A 139 -6.97 2.52 12.27
N THR A 140 -7.74 1.95 13.18
CA THR A 140 -8.78 0.98 12.87
C THR A 140 -9.99 1.66 12.21
N GLY A 141 -10.68 0.92 11.37
CA GLY A 141 -11.88 1.37 10.65
C GLY A 141 -12.72 0.18 10.21
N ASP A 142 -13.84 0.48 9.58
CA ASP A 142 -14.85 -0.49 9.13
C ASP A 142 -15.31 -0.21 7.69
N SER A 143 -14.53 0.57 6.96
CA SER A 143 -14.92 1.06 5.63
C SER A 143 -14.50 0.10 4.54
N VAL A 144 -15.46 -0.24 3.66
CA VAL A 144 -15.23 -0.88 2.37
C VAL A 144 -15.51 0.16 1.29
N ILE A 145 -14.50 0.47 0.47
CA ILE A 145 -14.56 1.56 -0.50
C ILE A 145 -14.38 1.01 -1.90
N ALA A 146 -15.29 1.35 -2.81
CA ALA A 146 -15.21 1.00 -4.21
C ALA A 146 -14.93 2.24 -5.06
N TYR A 147 -13.92 2.15 -5.90
CA TYR A 147 -13.56 3.18 -6.88
C TYR A 147 -13.84 2.67 -8.29
N ALA A 148 -14.31 3.54 -9.16
CA ALA A 148 -14.47 3.24 -10.58
C ALA A 148 -14.06 4.46 -11.41
N LEU A 149 -13.64 4.21 -12.64
CA LEU A 149 -13.46 5.31 -13.60
C LEU A 149 -14.81 6.01 -13.82
N PRO A 150 -14.81 7.34 -14.02
CA PRO A 150 -16.00 8.03 -14.46
C PRO A 150 -16.58 7.37 -15.71
N ALA A 151 -17.92 7.39 -15.85
CA ALA A 151 -18.52 6.99 -17.11
C ALA A 151 -17.92 7.82 -18.25
N ALA A 152 -17.61 7.17 -19.37
CA ALA A 152 -17.20 7.93 -20.56
C ALA A 152 -18.30 8.96 -20.84
N LYS A 153 -17.93 10.25 -20.94
CA LYS A 153 -18.87 11.26 -21.42
C LYS A 153 -19.25 10.81 -22.83
N GLU A 154 -20.53 10.52 -23.05
CA GLU A 154 -21.02 10.36 -24.40
C GLU A 154 -20.61 11.62 -25.16
N GLY A 155 -19.70 11.45 -26.11
CA GLY A 155 -19.22 12.55 -26.93
C GLY A 155 -20.39 13.14 -27.67
N GLY A 156 -20.77 14.38 -27.30
CA GLY A 156 -21.69 15.16 -28.13
C GLY A 156 -21.09 15.25 -29.53
N ARG A 157 -21.80 14.66 -30.47
CA ARG A 157 -21.57 14.88 -31.91
C ARG A 157 -21.98 16.29 -32.23
#